data_ecd64349021d836d9e30611d347bf0b9
#
_entry.id   ecd64349021d836d9e30611d347bf0b9
#
_cell.length_a   1.000
_cell.length_b   1.000
_cell.length_c   1.000
_cell.angle_alpha   90.00
_cell.angle_beta   90.00
_cell.angle_gamma   90.00
#
_symmetry.space_group_name_H-M   'P 1'
#
loop_
_entity.id
_entity.type
_entity.pdbx_description
1 polymer ?
#
loop_
_entity_poly.entity_id
_entity_poly.type
_entity_poly.pdbx_seq_one_letter_code
_entity_poly.pdbx_strand_id
1 'polypeptide(L)'
;MDFDGTYYKAHDAIAQPLDVPVMASALQRDSFELCGAEADGAISWVCPGPYLRDVALPAMRVGAARAGRPVPPLIAHAPVCVHDNAAEVYAAVREQIMNPRLPFYQNMFIAAGFPEAKNGTWSDGMIDATVLWGNEARVTERLYELLAWGATEILVTPVPAGANRSASLDRTLHLLGQAAQAVTGG
;
A
#
# COMPACT_ATOMS: atom_id res chain seq x y z
N MET A 1 -2.05 30.37 8.81
CA MET A 1 -1.54 29.42 9.82
C MET A 1 -0.63 30.19 10.74
N ASP A 2 -0.84 30.07 12.03
CA ASP A 2 -0.04 30.74 13.07
C ASP A 2 0.31 29.64 14.10
N PHE A 3 1.54 29.17 14.06
CA PHE A 3 1.96 28.00 14.85
C PHE A 3 3.32 28.25 15.49
N ASP A 4 3.36 28.22 16.81
CA ASP A 4 4.57 28.30 17.64
C ASP A 4 4.73 26.95 18.38
N GLY A 5 5.48 26.03 17.81
CA GLY A 5 5.82 24.76 18.42
C GLY A 5 7.21 24.73 19.04
N THR A 6 7.53 23.67 19.77
CA THR A 6 8.84 23.48 20.41
C THR A 6 9.99 23.39 19.40
N TYR A 7 9.76 22.79 18.25
CA TYR A 7 10.78 22.52 17.23
C TYR A 7 10.59 23.35 15.96
N TYR A 8 9.36 23.78 15.65
CA TYR A 8 9.02 24.52 14.44
C TYR A 8 8.13 25.70 14.76
N LYS A 9 8.33 26.77 14.03
CA LYS A 9 7.44 27.94 14.00
C LYS A 9 7.02 28.18 12.56
N ALA A 10 5.75 28.44 12.32
CA ALA A 10 5.22 28.77 11.01
C ALA A 10 4.15 29.83 11.12
N HIS A 11 4.44 31.00 10.56
CA HIS A 11 3.56 32.15 10.51
C HIS A 11 3.33 32.49 9.04
N ASP A 12 2.27 31.96 8.46
CA ASP A 12 1.93 32.23 7.07
C ASP A 12 0.41 32.17 6.84
N ALA A 13 -0.03 32.83 5.80
CA ALA A 13 -1.41 32.83 5.36
C ALA A 13 -1.49 32.47 3.88
N ILE A 14 -2.25 31.44 3.55
CA ILE A 14 -2.59 31.13 2.17
C ILE A 14 -3.62 32.17 1.72
N ALA A 15 -3.27 32.96 0.71
CA ALA A 15 -4.13 34.04 0.20
C ALA A 15 -5.47 33.50 -0.34
N GLN A 16 -5.49 32.27 -0.84
CA GLN A 16 -6.69 31.61 -1.32
C GLN A 16 -6.60 30.10 -1.02
N PRO A 17 -7.48 29.53 -0.17
CA PRO A 17 -7.48 28.12 0.08
C PRO A 17 -7.82 27.35 -1.21
N LEU A 18 -7.13 26.26 -1.48
CA LEU A 18 -7.44 25.37 -2.58
C LEU A 18 -8.44 24.32 -2.08
N ASP A 19 -9.53 24.16 -2.81
CA ASP A 19 -10.49 23.08 -2.58
C ASP A 19 -10.05 21.84 -3.39
N VAL A 20 -9.03 21.14 -2.86
CA VAL A 20 -8.48 19.92 -3.45
C VAL A 20 -8.46 18.80 -2.40
N PRO A 21 -8.74 17.55 -2.78
CA PRO A 21 -8.63 16.43 -1.87
C PRO A 21 -7.19 16.25 -1.36
N VAL A 22 -7.04 16.08 -0.06
CA VAL A 22 -5.74 15.83 0.59
C VAL A 22 -5.69 14.41 1.12
N MET A 23 -4.91 13.57 0.47
CA MET A 23 -4.67 12.20 0.92
C MET A 23 -3.41 12.11 1.78
N ALA A 24 -3.44 11.30 2.83
CA ALA A 24 -2.29 11.11 3.70
C ALA A 24 -1.70 9.70 3.53
N SER A 25 -0.35 9.60 3.55
CA SER A 25 0.34 8.33 3.61
C SER A 25 0.23 7.72 5.00
N ALA A 26 -0.17 6.45 5.09
CA ALA A 26 -0.35 5.75 6.35
C ALA A 26 0.27 4.36 6.34
N LEU A 27 0.89 3.97 7.46
CA LEU A 27 1.48 2.66 7.69
C LEU A 27 1.05 2.05 9.03
N GLN A 28 0.84 2.87 10.06
CA GLN A 28 0.49 2.43 11.40
C GLN A 28 -1.01 2.59 11.64
N ARG A 29 -1.54 1.77 12.56
CA ARG A 29 -2.95 1.83 12.96
C ARG A 29 -3.43 3.25 13.24
N ASP A 30 -2.66 4.02 14.05
CA ASP A 30 -3.06 5.36 14.46
C ASP A 30 -3.02 6.35 13.29
N SER A 31 -2.12 6.17 12.32
CA SER A 31 -2.09 6.97 11.09
C SER A 31 -3.31 6.69 10.22
N PHE A 32 -3.75 5.43 10.10
CA PHE A 32 -4.98 5.09 9.40
C PHE A 32 -6.22 5.63 10.12
N GLU A 33 -6.25 5.60 11.46
CA GLU A 33 -7.33 6.20 12.23
C GLU A 33 -7.40 7.71 12.01
N LEU A 34 -6.25 8.41 12.00
CA LEU A 34 -6.17 9.84 11.67
C LEU A 34 -6.67 10.11 10.24
N CYS A 35 -6.27 9.29 9.25
CA CYS A 35 -6.78 9.43 7.89
C CYS A 35 -8.32 9.30 7.85
N GLY A 36 -8.88 8.37 8.58
CA GLY A 36 -10.32 8.21 8.70
C GLY A 36 -11.01 9.45 9.27
N ALA A 37 -10.40 10.08 10.27
CA ALA A 37 -10.96 11.24 10.95
C ALA A 37 -10.82 12.55 10.14
N GLU A 38 -9.71 12.78 9.45
CA GLU A 38 -9.34 14.13 9.00
C GLU A 38 -8.90 14.23 7.54
N ALA A 39 -8.39 13.14 6.91
CA ALA A 39 -7.94 13.19 5.52
C ALA A 39 -9.05 12.85 4.52
N ASP A 40 -8.89 13.25 3.26
CA ASP A 40 -9.79 12.89 2.17
C ASP A 40 -9.53 11.49 1.62
N GLY A 41 -8.46 10.83 2.08
CA GLY A 41 -8.12 9.45 1.79
C GLY A 41 -6.83 9.02 2.46
N ALA A 42 -6.55 7.71 2.40
CA ALA A 42 -5.30 7.13 2.84
C ALA A 42 -4.57 6.45 1.67
N ILE A 43 -3.25 6.57 1.64
CA ILE A 43 -2.39 5.81 0.72
C ILE A 43 -1.49 4.92 1.58
N SER A 44 -1.63 3.60 1.44
CA SER A 44 -0.70 2.66 2.05
C SER A 44 0.55 2.46 1.19
N TRP A 45 1.64 1.99 1.80
CA TRP A 45 2.87 1.68 1.06
C TRP A 45 3.42 0.34 1.51
N VAL A 46 3.51 -0.63 0.58
CA VAL A 46 4.00 -2.00 0.82
C VAL A 46 3.42 -2.68 2.08
N CYS A 47 2.16 -2.41 2.38
CA CYS A 47 1.45 -3.06 3.46
C CYS A 47 0.97 -4.46 3.02
N PRO A 48 1.13 -5.50 3.86
CA PRO A 48 0.52 -6.80 3.59
C PRO A 48 -1.00 -6.69 3.43
N GLY A 49 -1.57 -7.41 2.46
CA GLY A 49 -3.02 -7.38 2.22
C GLY A 49 -3.85 -7.70 3.47
N PRO A 50 -3.54 -8.78 4.22
CA PRO A 50 -4.24 -9.07 5.48
C PRO A 50 -4.15 -7.93 6.52
N TYR A 51 -3.04 -7.22 6.59
CA TYR A 51 -2.90 -6.06 7.48
C TYR A 51 -3.83 -4.90 7.06
N LEU A 52 -3.97 -4.66 5.76
CA LEU A 52 -4.95 -3.68 5.27
C LEU A 52 -6.37 -4.04 5.67
N ARG A 53 -6.76 -5.32 5.52
CA ARG A 53 -8.07 -5.83 5.90
C ARG A 53 -8.35 -5.74 7.40
N ASP A 54 -7.39 -6.22 8.22
CA ASP A 54 -7.62 -6.49 9.64
C ASP A 54 -7.23 -5.34 10.56
N VAL A 55 -6.39 -4.41 10.10
CA VAL A 55 -5.88 -3.28 10.90
C VAL A 55 -6.20 -1.94 10.26
N ALA A 56 -5.79 -1.70 9.01
CA ALA A 56 -5.88 -0.38 8.38
C ALA A 56 -7.33 0.07 8.18
N LEU A 57 -8.13 -0.73 7.49
CA LEU A 57 -9.54 -0.41 7.21
C LEU A 57 -10.40 -0.29 8.48
N PRO A 58 -10.29 -1.20 9.49
CA PRO A 58 -10.96 -1.01 10.77
C PRO A 58 -10.55 0.30 11.47
N ALA A 59 -9.27 0.66 11.46
CA ALA A 59 -8.80 1.91 12.06
C ALA A 59 -9.39 3.14 11.35
N MET A 60 -9.42 3.15 10.01
CA MET A 60 -10.06 4.23 9.25
C MET A 60 -11.55 4.36 9.60
N ARG A 61 -12.27 3.24 9.75
CA ARG A 61 -13.69 3.26 10.17
C ARG A 61 -13.88 3.85 11.56
N VAL A 62 -12.99 3.53 12.50
CA VAL A 62 -13.01 4.12 13.86
C VAL A 62 -12.80 5.63 13.80
N GLY A 63 -11.80 6.10 13.07
CA GLY A 63 -11.53 7.52 12.90
C GLY A 63 -12.70 8.28 12.26
N ALA A 64 -13.25 7.74 11.17
CA ALA A 64 -14.38 8.33 10.47
C ALA A 64 -15.63 8.41 11.35
N ALA A 65 -15.95 7.32 12.08
CA ALA A 65 -17.09 7.29 13.00
C ALA A 65 -16.93 8.33 14.12
N ARG A 66 -15.73 8.48 14.69
CA ARG A 66 -15.45 9.49 15.72
C ARG A 66 -15.62 10.91 15.20
N ALA A 67 -15.26 11.16 13.94
CA ALA A 67 -15.42 12.45 13.28
C ALA A 67 -16.81 12.69 12.69
N GLY A 68 -17.73 11.70 12.75
CA GLY A 68 -19.07 11.82 12.20
C GLY A 68 -19.12 11.93 10.67
N ARG A 69 -18.16 11.32 9.96
CA ARG A 69 -18.02 11.41 8.50
C ARG A 69 -17.98 10.02 7.84
N PRO A 70 -18.27 9.94 6.53
CA PRO A 70 -18.07 8.71 5.76
C PRO A 70 -16.60 8.26 5.79
N VAL A 71 -16.37 6.95 5.70
CA VAL A 71 -15.02 6.40 5.59
C VAL A 71 -14.41 6.86 4.27
N PRO A 72 -13.26 7.55 4.29
CA PRO A 72 -12.62 8.00 3.07
C PRO A 72 -11.97 6.84 2.30
N PRO A 73 -11.64 7.01 1.00
CA PRO A 73 -11.01 5.99 0.19
C PRO A 73 -9.64 5.54 0.73
N LEU A 74 -9.33 4.26 0.51
CA LEU A 74 -8.01 3.68 0.72
C LEU A 74 -7.40 3.32 -0.64
N ILE A 75 -6.27 3.93 -0.98
CA ILE A 75 -5.42 3.51 -2.10
C ILE A 75 -4.39 2.52 -1.56
N ALA A 76 -4.47 1.27 -1.99
CA ALA A 76 -3.53 0.23 -1.60
C ALA A 76 -2.35 0.18 -2.58
N HIS A 77 -1.13 0.48 -2.11
CA HIS A 77 0.07 0.25 -2.92
C HIS A 77 0.44 -1.24 -2.89
N ALA A 78 0.56 -1.84 -4.07
CA ALA A 78 0.93 -3.24 -4.25
C ALA A 78 2.06 -3.40 -5.28
N PRO A 79 3.21 -3.97 -4.90
CA PRO A 79 4.16 -4.50 -5.88
C PRO A 79 3.55 -5.71 -6.60
N VAL A 80 3.72 -5.78 -7.92
CA VAL A 80 3.09 -6.82 -8.77
C VAL A 80 4.13 -7.48 -9.67
N CYS A 81 4.14 -8.82 -9.72
CA CYS A 81 5.05 -9.61 -10.54
C CYS A 81 4.34 -10.82 -11.13
N VAL A 82 4.06 -10.82 -12.43
CA VAL A 82 3.58 -12.03 -13.12
C VAL A 82 4.80 -12.88 -13.48
N HIS A 83 5.07 -13.90 -12.63
CA HIS A 83 6.22 -14.78 -12.78
C HIS A 83 6.01 -16.09 -12.00
N ASP A 84 6.43 -17.22 -12.57
CA ASP A 84 6.10 -18.54 -12.03
C ASP A 84 7.18 -19.13 -11.08
N ASN A 85 8.36 -18.51 -11.00
CA ASN A 85 9.47 -18.95 -10.16
C ASN A 85 9.61 -18.08 -8.91
N ALA A 86 9.24 -18.63 -7.75
CA ALA A 86 9.30 -17.92 -6.46
C ALA A 86 10.70 -17.37 -6.13
N ALA A 87 11.76 -18.15 -6.34
CA ALA A 87 13.11 -17.73 -6.01
C ALA A 87 13.56 -16.50 -6.82
N GLU A 88 13.17 -16.44 -8.09
CA GLU A 88 13.46 -15.28 -8.95
C GLU A 88 12.64 -14.05 -8.55
N VAL A 89 11.38 -14.23 -8.14
CA VAL A 89 10.56 -13.15 -7.59
C VAL A 89 11.16 -12.60 -6.30
N TYR A 90 11.53 -13.48 -5.36
CA TYR A 90 12.11 -13.05 -4.08
C TYR A 90 13.43 -12.30 -4.27
N ALA A 91 14.27 -12.77 -5.20
CA ALA A 91 15.51 -12.06 -5.55
C ALA A 91 15.22 -10.68 -6.14
N ALA A 92 14.25 -10.59 -7.06
CA ALA A 92 13.86 -9.33 -7.69
C ALA A 92 13.29 -8.32 -6.69
N VAL A 93 12.44 -8.76 -5.76
CA VAL A 93 11.88 -7.91 -4.71
C VAL A 93 12.97 -7.36 -3.79
N ARG A 94 13.89 -8.21 -3.33
CA ARG A 94 15.00 -7.78 -2.46
C ARG A 94 15.96 -6.80 -3.14
N GLU A 95 16.07 -6.87 -4.46
CA GLU A 95 16.90 -5.96 -5.25
C GLU A 95 16.19 -4.63 -5.53
N GLN A 96 14.90 -4.67 -5.90
CA GLN A 96 14.19 -3.53 -6.49
C GLN A 96 13.30 -2.78 -5.50
N ILE A 97 12.80 -3.46 -4.46
CA ILE A 97 11.95 -2.82 -3.45
C ILE A 97 12.80 -2.45 -2.23
N MET A 98 12.63 -1.22 -1.77
CA MET A 98 13.35 -0.71 -0.61
C MET A 98 13.23 -1.65 0.60
N ASN A 99 14.36 -2.00 1.21
CA ASN A 99 14.38 -2.80 2.43
C ASN A 99 13.66 -2.09 3.59
N PRO A 100 12.88 -2.81 4.41
CA PRO A 100 12.13 -2.26 5.53
C PRO A 100 13.04 -1.94 6.74
N ARG A 101 14.06 -1.11 6.56
CA ARG A 101 15.04 -0.76 7.59
C ARG A 101 14.57 0.32 8.55
N LEU A 102 13.61 1.14 8.12
CA LEU A 102 13.11 2.22 8.95
C LEU A 102 12.12 1.68 10.00
N PRO A 103 12.17 2.17 11.25
CA PRO A 103 11.37 1.65 12.36
C PRO A 103 9.88 1.57 12.07
N PHE A 104 9.31 2.52 11.33
CA PHE A 104 7.89 2.51 11.02
C PHE A 104 7.49 1.39 10.06
N TYR A 105 8.35 0.95 9.12
CA TYR A 105 8.10 -0.26 8.33
C TYR A 105 8.23 -1.52 9.17
N GLN A 106 9.29 -1.61 10.00
CA GLN A 106 9.48 -2.74 10.90
C GLN A 106 8.26 -2.92 11.82
N ASN A 107 7.80 -1.83 12.45
CA ASN A 107 6.64 -1.87 13.34
C ASN A 107 5.36 -2.30 12.60
N MET A 108 5.14 -1.83 11.38
CA MET A 108 4.01 -2.25 10.55
C MET A 108 4.06 -3.76 10.25
N PHE A 109 5.20 -4.28 9.80
CA PHE A 109 5.36 -5.71 9.53
C PHE A 109 5.26 -6.57 10.80
N ILE A 110 5.81 -6.12 11.93
CA ILE A 110 5.66 -6.81 13.22
C ILE A 110 4.18 -6.87 13.61
N ALA A 111 3.45 -5.78 13.47
CA ALA A 111 2.01 -5.74 13.71
C ALA A 111 1.21 -6.60 12.72
N ALA A 112 1.76 -6.83 11.52
CA ALA A 112 1.21 -7.74 10.52
C ALA A 112 1.54 -9.22 10.76
N GLY A 113 2.29 -9.55 11.84
CA GLY A 113 2.65 -10.92 12.20
C GLY A 113 4.04 -11.39 11.75
N PHE A 114 4.91 -10.47 11.32
CA PHE A 114 6.28 -10.76 10.85
C PHE A 114 7.33 -10.19 11.82
N PRO A 115 7.59 -10.83 12.97
CA PRO A 115 8.53 -10.31 13.98
C PRO A 115 9.98 -10.21 13.47
N GLU A 116 10.33 -11.00 12.45
CA GLU A 116 11.65 -10.96 11.80
C GLU A 116 11.91 -9.66 11.02
N ALA A 117 10.91 -8.84 10.78
CA ALA A 117 11.04 -7.52 10.13
C ALA A 117 12.02 -6.59 10.88
N LYS A 118 12.22 -6.82 12.18
CA LYS A 118 13.26 -6.12 12.99
C LYS A 118 14.68 -6.25 12.41
N ASN A 119 14.93 -7.26 11.58
CA ASN A 119 16.22 -7.44 10.91
C ASN A 119 16.43 -6.44 9.75
N GLY A 120 15.39 -5.71 9.35
CA GLY A 120 15.44 -4.70 8.30
C GLY A 120 15.62 -5.26 6.90
N THR A 121 15.26 -6.52 6.67
CA THR A 121 15.34 -7.22 5.38
C THR A 121 14.03 -7.92 5.06
N TRP A 122 13.76 -8.16 3.78
CA TRP A 122 12.61 -8.92 3.34
C TRP A 122 12.77 -10.42 3.64
N SER A 123 11.87 -11.00 4.44
CA SER A 123 11.68 -12.45 4.49
C SER A 123 10.78 -12.92 3.34
N ASP A 124 10.83 -14.22 3.00
CA ASP A 124 9.95 -14.80 1.97
C ASP A 124 8.48 -14.62 2.37
N GLY A 125 8.14 -14.84 3.64
CA GLY A 125 6.79 -14.64 4.17
C GLY A 125 6.29 -13.21 4.04
N MET A 126 7.13 -12.21 4.29
CA MET A 126 6.79 -10.79 4.07
C MET A 126 6.53 -10.50 2.58
N ILE A 127 7.34 -11.07 1.68
CA ILE A 127 7.16 -10.93 0.24
C ILE A 127 5.83 -11.56 -0.18
N ASP A 128 5.54 -12.78 0.24
CA ASP A 128 4.30 -13.49 -0.09
C ASP A 128 3.04 -12.75 0.38
N ALA A 129 3.11 -12.11 1.53
CA ALA A 129 1.99 -11.34 2.08
C ALA A 129 1.77 -9.99 1.39
N THR A 130 2.83 -9.40 0.82
CA THR A 130 2.81 -8.01 0.33
C THR A 130 2.79 -7.93 -1.19
N VAL A 131 3.58 -8.75 -1.87
CA VAL A 131 3.74 -8.73 -3.32
C VAL A 131 2.68 -9.62 -3.98
N LEU A 132 1.98 -9.09 -4.96
CA LEU A 132 1.03 -9.86 -5.76
C LEU A 132 1.81 -10.58 -6.87
N TRP A 133 2.21 -11.81 -6.63
CA TRP A 133 3.01 -12.57 -7.58
C TRP A 133 2.44 -13.96 -7.85
N GLY A 134 2.85 -14.55 -8.98
CA GLY A 134 2.44 -15.85 -9.47
C GLY A 134 2.10 -15.80 -10.96
N ASN A 135 1.35 -16.78 -11.44
CA ASN A 135 0.79 -16.72 -12.78
C ASN A 135 -0.35 -15.67 -12.86
N GLU A 136 -0.84 -15.40 -14.06
CA GLU A 136 -1.88 -14.39 -14.32
C GLU A 136 -3.14 -14.60 -13.48
N ALA A 137 -3.60 -15.84 -13.34
CA ALA A 137 -4.80 -16.16 -12.58
C ALA A 137 -4.63 -15.81 -11.09
N ARG A 138 -3.47 -16.18 -10.52
CA ARG A 138 -3.15 -15.92 -9.12
C ARG A 138 -3.00 -14.43 -8.83
N VAL A 139 -2.32 -13.69 -9.71
CA VAL A 139 -2.17 -12.23 -9.55
C VAL A 139 -3.51 -11.53 -9.67
N THR A 140 -4.34 -11.93 -10.64
CA THR A 140 -5.70 -11.40 -10.80
C THR A 140 -6.55 -11.64 -9.55
N GLU A 141 -6.55 -12.86 -9.02
CA GLU A 141 -7.27 -13.19 -7.78
C GLU A 141 -6.87 -12.24 -6.64
N ARG A 142 -5.57 -12.03 -6.44
CA ARG A 142 -5.06 -11.18 -5.36
C ARG A 142 -5.36 -9.68 -5.55
N LEU A 143 -5.43 -9.20 -6.79
CA LEU A 143 -5.91 -7.84 -7.07
C LEU A 143 -7.37 -7.67 -6.65
N TYR A 144 -8.23 -8.63 -7.01
CA TYR A 144 -9.64 -8.60 -6.61
C TYR A 144 -9.83 -8.79 -5.09
N GLU A 145 -8.98 -9.58 -4.42
CA GLU A 145 -8.99 -9.69 -2.96
C GLU A 145 -8.79 -8.33 -2.28
N LEU A 146 -7.83 -7.51 -2.74
CA LEU A 146 -7.59 -6.17 -2.18
C LEU A 146 -8.83 -5.27 -2.32
N LEU A 147 -9.47 -5.28 -3.50
CA LEU A 147 -10.70 -4.54 -3.73
C LEU A 147 -11.86 -5.06 -2.87
N ALA A 148 -12.04 -6.39 -2.80
CA ALA A 148 -13.08 -7.02 -1.98
C ALA A 148 -12.92 -6.74 -0.48
N TRP A 149 -11.69 -6.57 0.00
CA TRP A 149 -11.43 -6.18 1.40
C TRP A 149 -11.71 -4.71 1.67
N GLY A 150 -11.83 -3.87 0.64
CA GLY A 150 -12.26 -2.48 0.76
C GLY A 150 -11.23 -1.43 0.34
N ALA A 151 -10.14 -1.83 -0.34
CA ALA A 151 -9.35 -0.86 -1.08
C ALA A 151 -10.24 -0.29 -2.22
N THR A 152 -10.23 1.02 -2.37
CA THR A 152 -11.00 1.69 -3.44
C THR A 152 -10.22 1.76 -4.74
N GLU A 153 -8.90 1.82 -4.62
CA GLU A 153 -7.96 1.86 -5.73
C GLU A 153 -6.71 1.07 -5.38
N ILE A 154 -6.00 0.58 -6.41
CA ILE A 154 -4.72 -0.10 -6.25
C ILE A 154 -3.66 0.67 -7.04
N LEU A 155 -2.66 1.19 -6.33
CA LEU A 155 -1.45 1.76 -6.91
C LEU A 155 -0.43 0.64 -7.12
N VAL A 156 -0.14 0.28 -8.37
CA VAL A 156 0.74 -0.85 -8.66
C VAL A 156 2.17 -0.41 -9.00
N THR A 157 3.15 -1.16 -8.49
CA THR A 157 4.55 -1.08 -8.91
C THR A 157 4.95 -2.41 -9.54
N PRO A 158 5.15 -2.49 -10.87
CA PRO A 158 5.64 -3.71 -11.50
C PRO A 158 7.05 -4.08 -11.02
N VAL A 159 7.26 -5.36 -10.71
CA VAL A 159 8.56 -5.91 -10.28
C VAL A 159 9.00 -6.95 -11.30
N PRO A 160 9.80 -6.61 -12.30
CA PRO A 160 10.28 -7.57 -13.28
C PRO A 160 11.27 -8.57 -12.65
N ALA A 161 11.02 -9.87 -12.86
CA ALA A 161 11.81 -10.97 -12.31
C ALA A 161 12.43 -11.86 -13.40
N GLY A 162 13.37 -12.70 -13.01
CA GLY A 162 14.04 -13.67 -13.87
C GLY A 162 15.10 -13.08 -14.78
N ALA A 163 15.66 -13.92 -15.64
CA ALA A 163 16.74 -13.54 -16.55
C ALA A 163 16.27 -12.58 -17.66
N ASN A 164 15.02 -12.71 -18.11
CA ASN A 164 14.42 -11.81 -19.11
C ASN A 164 13.42 -10.85 -18.44
N ARG A 165 13.95 -9.81 -17.81
CA ARG A 165 13.16 -8.79 -17.08
C ARG A 165 12.18 -8.03 -17.99
N SER A 166 12.55 -7.79 -19.25
CA SER A 166 11.66 -7.12 -20.20
C SER A 166 10.40 -7.96 -20.45
N ALA A 167 10.56 -9.24 -20.74
CA ALA A 167 9.42 -10.13 -20.95
C ALA A 167 8.54 -10.27 -19.69
N SER A 168 9.15 -10.32 -18.49
CA SER A 168 8.42 -10.34 -17.23
C SER A 168 7.64 -9.04 -17.00
N LEU A 169 8.24 -7.90 -17.32
CA LEU A 169 7.57 -6.59 -17.25
C LEU A 169 6.39 -6.52 -18.21
N ASP A 170 6.60 -6.87 -19.48
CA ASP A 170 5.56 -6.85 -20.51
C ASP A 170 4.38 -7.76 -20.14
N ARG A 171 4.66 -8.96 -19.63
CA ARG A 171 3.66 -9.91 -19.13
C ARG A 171 2.84 -9.30 -17.98
N THR A 172 3.51 -8.64 -17.03
CA THR A 172 2.87 -7.98 -15.88
C THR A 172 2.01 -6.80 -16.34
N LEU A 173 2.53 -5.93 -17.20
CA LEU A 173 1.79 -4.77 -17.71
C LEU A 173 0.59 -5.16 -18.56
N HIS A 174 0.69 -6.25 -19.34
CA HIS A 174 -0.43 -6.76 -20.12
C HIS A 174 -1.58 -7.21 -19.21
N LEU A 175 -1.28 -7.99 -18.15
CA LEU A 175 -2.28 -8.38 -17.16
C LEU A 175 -2.94 -7.17 -16.48
N LEU A 176 -2.13 -6.22 -16.03
CA LEU A 176 -2.63 -5.01 -15.35
C LEU A 176 -3.54 -4.18 -16.25
N GLY A 177 -3.21 -4.07 -17.54
CA GLY A 177 -4.05 -3.40 -18.53
C GLY A 177 -5.42 -4.09 -18.71
N GLN A 178 -5.44 -5.43 -18.76
CA GLN A 178 -6.69 -6.19 -18.83
C GLN A 178 -7.53 -6.02 -17.55
N ALA A 179 -6.90 -6.11 -16.37
CA ALA A 179 -7.57 -5.95 -15.09
C ALA A 179 -8.16 -4.53 -14.94
N ALA A 180 -7.45 -3.49 -15.36
CA ALA A 180 -7.94 -2.12 -15.32
C ALA A 180 -9.17 -1.92 -16.22
N GLN A 181 -9.15 -2.47 -17.44
CA GLN A 181 -10.31 -2.40 -18.34
C GLN A 181 -11.54 -3.11 -17.77
N ALA A 182 -11.35 -4.25 -17.10
CA ALA A 182 -12.46 -5.00 -16.49
C ALA A 182 -13.12 -4.23 -15.34
N VAL A 183 -12.37 -3.44 -14.57
CA VAL A 183 -12.88 -2.63 -13.45
C VAL A 183 -13.55 -1.34 -13.93
N THR A 184 -13.06 -0.71 -15.01
CA THR A 184 -13.58 0.58 -15.51
C THR A 184 -14.70 0.43 -16.55
N GLY A 185 -14.87 -0.74 -17.15
CA GLY A 185 -15.86 -1.03 -18.19
C GLY A 185 -17.19 -1.60 -17.69
N GLY A 186 -17.38 -1.74 -16.40
CA GLY A 186 -18.63 -2.10 -15.73
C GLY A 186 -19.23 -0.87 -15.08
#